data_16756534d6907c2369d67784f944653b
#
_entry.id   16756534d6907c2369d67784f944653b
#
_cell.length_a   1.000
_cell.length_b   1.000
_cell.length_c   1.000
_cell.angle_alpha   90.00
_cell.angle_beta   90.00
_cell.angle_gamma   90.00
#
_symmetry.space_group_name_H-M   'P 1'
#
loop_
_entity.id
_entity.type
_entity.pdbx_description
1 polymer ?
#
loop_
_entity_poly.entity_id
_entity_poly.type
_entity_poly.pdbx_seq_one_letter_code
_entity_poly.pdbx_strand_id
1 'polypeptide(L)'
;DGPMRGVLQKAIDHMHMTFDETDVMRDSLQMIEREYACSRIKNVHDFIVHVEIYGGAIERPVELLLADKKRWEQRICGSMKERRKMFVDIVMSIAASLLICGMILYLPVMEIDISKNLISQVLTIVVVILDDLIFTRAQKYLAIDWLALDGHTDEADAKKIEEYYRYDERKEKRLSVVLAVVTAAGAAAAYYFGHQLMTAAALLLAALMANQHRVGRAVARKTLVRSIKCAFPGWLMDIVLLLQSENVQVALQKSQEHVPPVLRRDLDILVGQLEMEPESVLPYHRFLKSFQIPEVHSAMSMLFSVSMGNSGRADRQIGELIDRNLEMLDVAEKGRLKNLSSGMYLLFLAPVLTASLKLLVDMAVFMMTFLSGAGLG
;
A
#
# COMPACT_ATOMS: atom_id res chain seq x y z
N ASP A 1 24.59 20.10 10.09
CA ASP A 1 23.44 20.92 10.49
C ASP A 1 22.16 20.38 9.82
N GLY A 2 21.36 19.63 10.57
CA GLY A 2 20.12 19.06 10.08
C GLY A 2 19.19 18.70 11.24
N PRO A 3 17.90 18.43 11.00
CA PRO A 3 16.91 18.10 12.04
C PRO A 3 17.33 16.88 12.88
N MET A 4 18.09 15.96 12.32
CA MET A 4 18.57 14.75 13.01
C MET A 4 19.64 15.03 14.06
N ARG A 5 20.36 16.19 14.01
CA ARG A 5 21.44 16.50 14.94
C ARG A 5 21.00 16.52 16.39
N GLY A 6 19.84 17.14 16.67
CA GLY A 6 19.33 17.23 18.04
C GLY A 6 18.98 15.88 18.66
N VAL A 7 18.49 14.95 17.85
CA VAL A 7 18.13 13.59 18.30
C VAL A 7 19.39 12.76 18.50
N LEU A 8 20.35 12.85 17.58
CA LEU A 8 21.68 12.21 17.74
C LEU A 8 22.41 12.71 18.98
N GLN A 9 22.40 14.03 19.25
CA GLN A 9 23.02 14.58 20.44
C GLN A 9 22.38 14.02 21.72
N LYS A 10 21.05 13.95 21.78
CA LYS A 10 20.34 13.34 22.92
C LYS A 10 20.71 11.87 23.12
N ALA A 11 20.81 11.10 22.04
CA ALA A 11 21.22 9.70 22.09
C ALA A 11 22.67 9.55 22.61
N ILE A 12 23.60 10.40 22.15
CA ILE A 12 24.98 10.44 22.62
C ILE A 12 25.05 10.83 24.10
N ASP A 13 24.33 11.87 24.51
CA ASP A 13 24.28 12.31 25.91
C ASP A 13 23.73 11.20 26.81
N HIS A 14 22.72 10.45 26.36
CA HIS A 14 22.19 9.28 27.07
C HIS A 14 23.25 8.19 27.23
N MET A 15 24.01 7.88 26.18
CA MET A 15 25.10 6.90 26.24
C MET A 15 26.21 7.34 27.24
N HIS A 16 26.47 8.63 27.37
CA HIS A 16 27.50 9.15 28.31
C HIS A 16 27.01 9.22 29.76
N MET A 17 25.70 9.32 30.00
CA MET A 17 25.14 9.46 31.34
C MET A 17 24.79 8.14 32.01
N THR A 18 24.60 7.07 31.25
CA THR A 18 24.10 5.77 31.74
C THR A 18 25.26 4.77 31.76
N PHE A 19 25.88 4.57 32.95
CA PHE A 19 27.05 3.70 33.08
C PHE A 19 26.75 2.28 33.53
N ASP A 20 25.53 1.95 33.88
CA ASP A 20 25.20 0.71 34.63
C ASP A 20 24.22 -0.25 33.92
N GLU A 21 23.79 0.03 32.70
CA GLU A 21 22.87 -0.81 31.95
C GLU A 21 23.55 -1.62 30.86
N THR A 22 23.23 -2.90 30.79
CA THR A 22 23.83 -3.86 29.85
C THR A 22 23.49 -3.59 28.37
N ASP A 23 22.59 -2.63 28.09
CA ASP A 23 22.08 -2.39 26.73
C ASP A 23 21.96 -0.89 26.39
N VAL A 24 22.81 -0.03 26.98
CA VAL A 24 22.78 1.44 26.81
C VAL A 24 22.82 1.87 25.34
N MET A 25 23.57 1.14 24.53
CA MET A 25 23.69 1.42 23.10
C MET A 25 22.35 1.19 22.38
N ARG A 26 21.68 0.07 22.65
CA ARG A 26 20.40 -0.26 22.06
C ARG A 26 19.32 0.74 22.45
N ASP A 27 19.26 1.11 23.73
CA ASP A 27 18.28 2.09 24.23
C ASP A 27 18.49 3.46 23.63
N SER A 28 19.75 3.90 23.49
CA SER A 28 20.10 5.16 22.86
C SER A 28 19.72 5.20 21.37
N LEU A 29 19.94 4.10 20.65
CA LEU A 29 19.54 3.96 19.24
C LEU A 29 18.01 3.91 19.09
N GLN A 30 17.28 3.29 20.02
CA GLN A 30 15.81 3.29 20.03
C GLN A 30 15.21 4.69 20.17
N MET A 31 15.90 5.64 20.83
CA MET A 31 15.44 7.03 20.88
C MET A 31 15.36 7.64 19.47
N ILE A 32 16.34 7.30 18.61
CA ILE A 32 16.37 7.75 17.21
C ILE A 32 15.25 7.07 16.41
N GLU A 33 15.01 5.78 16.65
CA GLU A 33 13.98 5.00 15.98
C GLU A 33 12.57 5.46 16.33
N ARG A 34 12.33 5.93 17.56
CA ARG A 34 11.05 6.50 17.99
C ARG A 34 10.74 7.83 17.32
N GLU A 35 11.75 8.65 17.09
CA GLU A 35 11.60 9.94 16.41
C GLU A 35 11.47 9.77 14.88
N TYR A 36 12.27 8.85 14.34
CA TYR A 36 12.28 8.52 12.90
C TYR A 36 11.88 7.05 12.71
N ALA A 37 10.58 6.79 12.58
CA ALA A 37 10.04 5.44 12.35
C ALA A 37 10.39 4.94 10.93
N CYS A 38 11.66 4.57 10.72
CA CYS A 38 12.19 4.09 9.45
C CYS A 38 12.84 2.72 9.64
N SER A 39 12.31 1.69 8.97
CA SER A 39 12.83 0.33 9.05
C SER A 39 14.32 0.23 8.67
N ARG A 40 14.78 1.05 7.75
CA ARG A 40 16.20 1.06 7.33
C ARG A 40 17.14 1.61 8.39
N ILE A 41 16.70 2.62 9.16
CA ILE A 41 17.46 3.12 10.30
C ILE A 41 17.58 1.99 11.33
N LYS A 42 16.47 1.32 11.62
CA LYS A 42 16.45 0.17 12.52
C LYS A 42 17.40 -0.94 12.07
N ASN A 43 17.36 -1.35 10.80
CA ASN A 43 18.24 -2.40 10.28
C ASN A 43 19.73 -2.03 10.42
N VAL A 44 20.08 -0.75 10.24
CA VAL A 44 21.44 -0.26 10.48
C VAL A 44 21.79 -0.31 11.97
N HIS A 45 20.89 0.08 12.85
CA HIS A 45 21.08 0.04 14.29
C HIS A 45 21.21 -1.41 14.79
N ASP A 46 20.33 -2.30 14.37
CA ASP A 46 20.39 -3.72 14.73
C ASP A 46 21.70 -4.36 14.25
N PHE A 47 22.19 -3.98 13.06
CA PHE A 47 23.49 -4.40 12.57
C PHE A 47 24.64 -3.85 13.43
N ILE A 48 24.62 -2.57 13.82
CA ILE A 48 25.66 -1.97 14.66
C ILE A 48 25.69 -2.67 16.03
N VAL A 49 24.55 -2.86 16.67
CA VAL A 49 24.44 -3.57 17.96
C VAL A 49 24.95 -5.00 17.83
N HIS A 50 24.59 -5.69 16.74
CA HIS A 50 25.04 -7.06 16.50
C HIS A 50 26.57 -7.17 16.37
N VAL A 51 27.18 -6.25 15.62
CA VAL A 51 28.65 -6.21 15.46
C VAL A 51 29.35 -5.89 16.77
N GLU A 52 28.78 -5.00 17.58
CA GLU A 52 29.33 -4.64 18.91
C GLU A 52 29.34 -5.83 19.87
N ILE A 53 28.25 -6.59 19.90
CA ILE A 53 28.07 -7.70 20.86
C ILE A 53 28.84 -8.95 20.41
N TYR A 54 28.75 -9.31 19.12
CA TYR A 54 29.21 -10.60 18.63
C TYR A 54 30.48 -10.51 17.77
N GLY A 55 30.86 -9.32 17.33
CA GLY A 55 31.92 -9.14 16.35
C GLY A 55 31.48 -9.65 14.95
N GLY A 56 32.43 -9.88 14.07
CA GLY A 56 32.20 -10.53 12.77
C GLY A 56 32.70 -9.74 11.58
N ALA A 57 32.53 -10.28 10.37
CA ALA A 57 32.95 -9.65 9.14
C ALA A 57 31.98 -8.49 8.80
N ILE A 58 32.52 -7.27 8.78
CA ILE A 58 31.74 -6.04 8.59
C ILE A 58 31.54 -5.69 7.11
N GLU A 59 32.49 -6.08 6.26
CA GLU A 59 32.56 -5.60 4.87
C GLU A 59 31.33 -5.92 4.04
N ARG A 60 30.93 -7.19 3.97
CA ARG A 60 29.76 -7.62 3.18
C ARG A 60 28.40 -7.05 3.64
N PRO A 61 28.06 -7.10 4.95
CA PRO A 61 26.83 -6.48 5.43
C PRO A 61 26.75 -4.97 5.18
N VAL A 62 27.87 -4.25 5.34
CA VAL A 62 27.92 -2.81 5.06
C VAL A 62 27.73 -2.53 3.57
N GLU A 63 28.36 -3.30 2.68
CA GLU A 63 28.13 -3.18 1.23
C GLU A 63 26.66 -3.41 0.88
N LEU A 64 26.02 -4.40 1.51
CA LEU A 64 24.60 -4.70 1.32
C LEU A 64 23.69 -3.55 1.75
N LEU A 65 23.90 -3.02 2.95
CA LEU A 65 23.14 -1.87 3.47
C LEU A 65 23.34 -0.62 2.61
N LEU A 66 24.56 -0.38 2.13
CA LEU A 66 24.84 0.74 1.22
C LEU A 66 24.20 0.54 -0.16
N ALA A 67 24.18 -0.69 -0.68
CA ALA A 67 23.52 -1.00 -1.94
C ALA A 67 21.99 -0.82 -1.83
N ASP A 68 21.37 -1.27 -0.74
CA ASP A 68 19.95 -1.04 -0.47
C ASP A 68 19.65 0.46 -0.34
N LYS A 69 20.45 1.21 0.45
CA LYS A 69 20.29 2.67 0.57
C LYS A 69 20.34 3.36 -0.79
N LYS A 70 21.33 3.05 -1.62
CA LYS A 70 21.50 3.68 -2.95
C LYS A 70 20.31 3.40 -3.87
N ARG A 71 19.82 2.15 -3.89
CA ARG A 71 18.64 1.77 -4.68
C ARG A 71 17.39 2.48 -4.17
N TRP A 72 17.19 2.55 -2.85
CA TRP A 72 16.07 3.23 -2.22
C TRP A 72 16.08 4.74 -2.53
N GLU A 73 17.22 5.41 -2.41
CA GLU A 73 17.36 6.83 -2.75
C GLU A 73 16.98 7.12 -4.21
N GLN A 74 17.48 6.31 -5.15
CA GLN A 74 17.14 6.44 -6.57
C GLN A 74 15.64 6.27 -6.83
N ARG A 75 15.00 5.31 -6.15
CA ARG A 75 13.55 5.07 -6.26
C ARG A 75 12.72 6.20 -5.70
N ILE A 76 13.06 6.71 -4.52
CA ILE A 76 12.35 7.85 -3.93
C ILE A 76 12.49 9.08 -4.80
N CYS A 77 13.71 9.44 -5.20
CA CYS A 77 13.92 10.58 -6.10
C CYS A 77 13.14 10.44 -7.41
N GLY A 78 13.10 9.24 -7.99
CA GLY A 78 12.31 8.95 -9.20
C GLY A 78 10.82 9.14 -8.96
N SER A 79 10.28 8.58 -7.88
CA SER A 79 8.86 8.67 -7.57
C SER A 79 8.42 10.08 -7.15
N MET A 80 9.26 10.85 -6.47
CA MET A 80 8.99 12.26 -6.18
C MET A 80 8.88 13.10 -7.44
N LYS A 81 9.78 12.87 -8.41
CA LYS A 81 9.70 13.55 -9.72
C LYS A 81 8.40 13.21 -10.47
N GLU A 82 8.03 11.93 -10.48
CA GLU A 82 6.79 11.47 -11.12
C GLU A 82 5.55 12.07 -10.46
N ARG A 83 5.49 12.10 -9.13
CA ARG A 83 4.38 12.72 -8.39
C ARG A 83 4.28 14.21 -8.62
N ARG A 84 5.42 14.92 -8.62
CA ARG A 84 5.43 16.35 -8.91
C ARG A 84 4.89 16.62 -10.33
N LYS A 85 5.28 15.80 -11.30
CA LYS A 85 4.74 15.88 -12.67
C LYS A 85 3.23 15.65 -12.66
N MET A 86 2.75 14.56 -12.04
CA MET A 86 1.31 14.27 -11.94
C MET A 86 0.53 15.38 -11.23
N PHE A 87 1.09 15.99 -10.19
CA PHE A 87 0.44 17.12 -9.51
C PHE A 87 0.27 18.31 -10.48
N VAL A 88 1.29 18.64 -11.28
CA VAL A 88 1.20 19.67 -12.31
C VAL A 88 0.14 19.30 -13.35
N ASP A 89 0.08 18.03 -13.78
CA ASP A 89 -0.94 17.56 -14.72
C ASP A 89 -2.36 17.70 -14.15
N ILE A 90 -2.56 17.43 -12.84
CA ILE A 90 -3.85 17.63 -12.15
C ILE A 90 -4.22 19.13 -12.11
N VAL A 91 -3.27 20.00 -11.79
CA VAL A 91 -3.51 21.44 -11.79
C VAL A 91 -3.89 21.94 -13.18
N MET A 92 -3.23 21.44 -14.22
CA MET A 92 -3.59 21.77 -15.61
C MET A 92 -4.97 21.24 -15.99
N SER A 93 -5.34 20.04 -15.51
CA SER A 93 -6.68 19.47 -15.71
C SER A 93 -7.76 20.32 -15.05
N ILE A 94 -7.54 20.80 -13.81
CA ILE A 94 -8.44 21.72 -13.10
C ILE A 94 -8.57 23.04 -13.86
N ALA A 95 -7.45 23.62 -14.32
CA ALA A 95 -7.46 24.84 -15.10
C ALA A 95 -8.27 24.68 -16.42
N ALA A 96 -8.13 23.55 -17.10
CA ALA A 96 -8.91 23.23 -18.29
C ALA A 96 -10.40 23.07 -17.97
N SER A 97 -10.75 22.42 -16.86
CA SER A 97 -12.15 22.30 -16.36
C SER A 97 -12.78 23.67 -16.14
N LEU A 98 -12.07 24.57 -15.45
CA LEU A 98 -12.53 25.93 -15.18
C LEU A 98 -12.66 26.77 -16.44
N LEU A 99 -11.73 26.62 -17.40
CA LEU A 99 -11.81 27.29 -18.69
C LEU A 99 -13.05 26.84 -19.50
N ILE A 100 -13.33 25.55 -19.57
CA ILE A 100 -14.53 25.00 -20.22
C ILE A 100 -15.80 25.55 -19.57
N CYS A 101 -15.85 25.55 -18.24
CA CYS A 101 -16.99 26.11 -17.49
C CYS A 101 -17.15 27.62 -17.74
N GLY A 102 -16.04 28.37 -17.76
CA GLY A 102 -16.05 29.82 -18.01
C GLY A 102 -16.44 30.15 -19.45
N MET A 103 -15.95 29.42 -20.42
CA MET A 103 -16.23 29.65 -21.83
C MET A 103 -17.75 29.58 -22.13
N ILE A 104 -18.45 28.63 -21.55
CA ILE A 104 -19.89 28.47 -21.74
C ILE A 104 -20.68 29.62 -21.12
N LEU A 105 -20.21 30.16 -19.99
CA LEU A 105 -20.88 31.28 -19.34
C LEU A 105 -20.70 32.61 -20.09
N TYR A 106 -19.60 32.77 -20.82
CA TYR A 106 -19.25 34.03 -21.49
C TYR A 106 -19.56 34.06 -23.00
N LEU A 107 -19.89 32.93 -23.62
CA LEU A 107 -20.27 32.86 -25.03
C LEU A 107 -21.80 32.90 -25.14
N PRO A 108 -22.42 34.06 -25.50
CA PRO A 108 -23.82 34.11 -25.88
C PRO A 108 -23.99 33.41 -27.22
N VAL A 109 -24.57 32.21 -27.21
CA VAL A 109 -24.89 31.47 -28.42
C VAL A 109 -26.31 31.82 -28.86
N MET A 110 -26.46 32.47 -30.01
CA MET A 110 -27.76 32.82 -30.61
C MET A 110 -28.72 33.62 -29.68
N GLU A 111 -28.20 34.61 -28.98
CA GLU A 111 -28.98 35.47 -28.03
C GLU A 111 -29.58 34.75 -26.81
N ILE A 112 -29.27 33.44 -26.61
CA ILE A 112 -29.70 32.66 -25.46
C ILE A 112 -28.63 32.75 -24.39
N ASP A 113 -29.02 33.35 -23.29
CA ASP A 113 -28.15 33.56 -22.12
C ASP A 113 -28.27 32.38 -21.13
N ILE A 114 -27.45 31.33 -21.32
CA ILE A 114 -27.43 30.11 -20.48
C ILE A 114 -27.00 30.48 -19.05
N SER A 115 -26.24 31.56 -18.89
CA SER A 115 -25.72 31.98 -17.57
C SER A 115 -26.82 32.32 -16.58
N LYS A 116 -28.02 32.70 -17.05
CA LYS A 116 -29.20 33.00 -16.21
C LYS A 116 -29.95 31.78 -15.74
N ASN A 117 -29.66 30.60 -16.30
CA ASN A 117 -30.36 29.37 -15.90
C ASN A 117 -29.83 28.87 -14.54
N LEU A 118 -30.76 28.69 -13.59
CA LEU A 118 -30.43 28.24 -12.22
C LEU A 118 -29.71 26.89 -12.23
N ILE A 119 -30.07 25.98 -13.12
CA ILE A 119 -29.44 24.63 -13.21
C ILE A 119 -27.97 24.75 -13.59
N SER A 120 -27.65 25.58 -14.61
CA SER A 120 -26.27 25.82 -15.04
C SER A 120 -25.42 26.48 -13.97
N GLN A 121 -26.00 27.47 -13.23
CA GLN A 121 -25.31 28.13 -12.12
C GLN A 121 -24.99 27.17 -10.98
N VAL A 122 -25.97 26.41 -10.51
CA VAL A 122 -25.78 25.41 -9.44
C VAL A 122 -24.73 24.37 -9.85
N LEU A 123 -24.80 23.87 -11.09
CA LEU A 123 -23.84 22.88 -11.56
C LEU A 123 -22.42 23.44 -11.66
N THR A 124 -22.28 24.72 -12.04
CA THR A 124 -20.97 25.41 -12.03
C THR A 124 -20.37 25.47 -10.62
N ILE A 125 -21.18 25.82 -9.63
CA ILE A 125 -20.74 25.86 -8.22
C ILE A 125 -20.30 24.47 -7.77
N VAL A 126 -21.07 23.44 -8.11
CA VAL A 126 -20.73 22.04 -7.76
C VAL A 126 -19.40 21.63 -8.38
N VAL A 127 -19.15 21.95 -9.65
CA VAL A 127 -17.88 21.64 -10.33
C VAL A 127 -16.71 22.34 -9.65
N VAL A 128 -16.83 23.63 -9.31
CA VAL A 128 -15.78 24.38 -8.61
C VAL A 128 -15.47 23.77 -7.24
N ILE A 129 -16.50 23.38 -6.48
CA ILE A 129 -16.31 22.72 -5.17
C ILE A 129 -15.60 21.35 -5.35
N LEU A 130 -15.98 20.59 -6.37
CA LEU A 130 -15.32 19.31 -6.66
C LEU A 130 -13.86 19.50 -7.06
N ASP A 131 -13.56 20.51 -7.88
CA ASP A 131 -12.20 20.84 -8.29
C ASP A 131 -11.33 21.26 -7.11
N ASP A 132 -11.88 22.03 -6.14
CA ASP A 132 -11.19 22.39 -4.89
C ASP A 132 -10.92 21.17 -4.01
N LEU A 133 -11.89 20.27 -3.88
CA LEU A 133 -11.71 19.00 -3.16
C LEU A 133 -10.63 18.11 -3.82
N ILE A 134 -10.60 18.04 -5.13
CA ILE A 134 -9.59 17.30 -5.90
C ILE A 134 -8.21 17.92 -5.65
N PHE A 135 -8.09 19.25 -5.72
CA PHE A 135 -6.85 19.97 -5.44
C PHE A 135 -6.32 19.70 -4.04
N THR A 136 -7.19 19.82 -3.03
CA THR A 136 -6.84 19.53 -1.62
C THR A 136 -6.37 18.08 -1.43
N ARG A 137 -7.02 17.11 -2.11
CA ARG A 137 -6.59 15.70 -2.09
C ARG A 137 -5.25 15.51 -2.80
N ALA A 138 -5.03 16.15 -3.93
CA ALA A 138 -3.77 16.10 -4.66
C ALA A 138 -2.61 16.67 -3.85
N GLN A 139 -2.82 17.78 -3.12
CA GLN A 139 -1.83 18.32 -2.19
C GLN A 139 -1.46 17.32 -1.08
N LYS A 140 -2.44 16.63 -0.50
CA LYS A 140 -2.17 15.60 0.51
C LYS A 140 -1.32 14.45 -0.05
N TYR A 141 -1.57 14.03 -1.28
CA TYR A 141 -0.73 13.01 -1.94
C TYR A 141 0.70 13.49 -2.21
N LEU A 142 0.89 14.77 -2.48
CA LEU A 142 2.23 15.36 -2.66
C LEU A 142 2.99 15.46 -1.35
N ALA A 143 2.29 15.77 -0.25
CA ALA A 143 2.86 15.99 1.09
C ALA A 143 3.04 14.69 1.92
N ILE A 144 2.78 13.50 1.35
CA ILE A 144 2.97 12.24 2.07
C ILE A 144 4.44 12.09 2.49
N ASP A 145 4.67 11.95 3.79
CA ASP A 145 5.97 11.65 4.35
C ASP A 145 6.38 10.20 4.05
N TRP A 146 7.50 10.04 3.37
CA TRP A 146 8.02 8.74 2.97
C TRP A 146 8.61 7.94 4.14
N LEU A 147 9.10 8.62 5.15
CA LEU A 147 9.66 8.01 6.34
C LEU A 147 8.56 7.46 7.26
N ALA A 148 7.45 8.19 7.39
CA ALA A 148 6.31 7.79 8.21
C ALA A 148 5.51 6.61 7.60
N LEU A 149 5.67 6.31 6.32
CA LEU A 149 4.95 5.21 5.65
C LEU A 149 5.34 3.82 6.18
N ASP A 150 6.53 3.66 6.75
CA ASP A 150 6.97 2.36 7.29
C ASP A 150 6.32 2.02 8.65
N GLY A 151 6.05 3.01 9.50
CA GLY A 151 5.48 2.77 10.84
C GLY A 151 3.96 2.55 10.89
N HIS A 152 3.20 3.01 9.88
CA HIS A 152 1.74 2.91 9.87
C HIS A 152 1.19 1.63 9.20
N THR A 153 2.04 0.87 8.53
CA THR A 153 1.64 -0.36 7.84
C THR A 153 1.34 -1.51 8.79
N ASP A 154 2.04 -1.61 9.92
CA ASP A 154 1.98 -2.77 10.80
C ASP A 154 0.61 -2.92 11.50
N GLU A 155 0.02 -1.85 12.02
CA GLU A 155 -1.32 -1.92 12.63
C GLU A 155 -2.43 -2.17 11.60
N ALA A 156 -2.35 -1.53 10.44
CA ALA A 156 -3.32 -1.73 9.38
C ALA A 156 -3.24 -3.14 8.79
N ASP A 157 -2.04 -3.70 8.71
CA ASP A 157 -1.83 -5.06 8.22
C ASP A 157 -2.24 -6.11 9.27
N ALA A 158 -2.01 -5.86 10.55
CA ALA A 158 -2.51 -6.71 11.64
C ALA A 158 -4.05 -6.85 11.61
N LYS A 159 -4.78 -5.74 11.40
CA LYS A 159 -6.25 -5.77 11.25
C LYS A 159 -6.70 -6.57 10.03
N LYS A 160 -6.05 -6.40 8.89
CA LYS A 160 -6.37 -7.15 7.65
C LYS A 160 -6.14 -8.65 7.81
N ILE A 161 -5.10 -9.03 8.57
CA ILE A 161 -4.79 -10.42 8.88
C ILE A 161 -5.89 -11.00 9.76
N GLU A 162 -6.24 -10.29 10.83
CA GLU A 162 -7.30 -10.70 11.73
C GLU A 162 -8.62 -10.86 10.98
N GLU A 163 -9.00 -9.88 10.15
CA GLU A 163 -10.17 -9.96 9.28
C GLU A 163 -10.14 -11.17 8.35
N TYR A 164 -8.99 -11.45 7.70
CA TYR A 164 -8.86 -12.57 6.77
C TYR A 164 -9.02 -13.92 7.47
N TYR A 165 -8.39 -14.13 8.64
CA TYR A 165 -8.47 -15.39 9.38
C TYR A 165 -9.78 -15.53 10.16
N ARG A 166 -10.42 -14.42 10.55
CA ARG A 166 -11.75 -14.39 11.20
C ARG A 166 -12.90 -14.55 10.20
N TYR A 167 -12.61 -14.47 8.89
CA TYR A 167 -13.60 -14.56 7.82
C TYR A 167 -14.31 -15.93 7.85
N ASP A 168 -15.56 -15.93 8.35
CA ASP A 168 -16.43 -17.10 8.37
C ASP A 168 -17.23 -17.15 7.06
N GLU A 169 -16.79 -18.01 6.14
CA GLU A 169 -17.41 -18.17 4.82
C GLU A 169 -18.91 -18.47 4.89
N ARG A 170 -19.35 -19.16 5.96
CA ARG A 170 -20.77 -19.51 6.13
C ARG A 170 -21.63 -18.32 6.50
N LYS A 171 -21.11 -17.42 7.36
CA LYS A 171 -21.82 -16.20 7.78
C LYS A 171 -21.91 -15.20 6.65
N GLU A 172 -20.78 -14.96 5.94
CA GLU A 172 -20.74 -14.03 4.81
C GLU A 172 -21.60 -14.50 3.64
N LYS A 173 -21.61 -15.81 3.35
CA LYS A 173 -22.50 -16.39 2.34
C LYS A 173 -23.96 -16.20 2.69
N ARG A 174 -24.35 -16.40 3.97
CA ARG A 174 -25.73 -16.15 4.43
C ARG A 174 -26.10 -14.68 4.29
N LEU A 175 -25.22 -13.76 4.70
CA LEU A 175 -25.44 -12.32 4.58
C LEU A 175 -25.63 -11.90 3.11
N SER A 176 -24.76 -12.39 2.21
CA SER A 176 -24.85 -12.12 0.77
C SER A 176 -26.15 -12.64 0.16
N VAL A 177 -26.59 -13.83 0.57
CA VAL A 177 -27.87 -14.40 0.11
C VAL A 177 -29.06 -13.59 0.63
N VAL A 178 -29.06 -13.19 1.90
CA VAL A 178 -30.13 -12.35 2.47
C VAL A 178 -30.21 -11.01 1.76
N LEU A 179 -29.08 -10.34 1.53
CA LEU A 179 -29.03 -9.08 0.78
C LEU A 179 -29.51 -9.25 -0.67
N ALA A 180 -29.13 -10.34 -1.34
CA ALA A 180 -29.60 -10.65 -2.69
C ALA A 180 -31.12 -10.91 -2.74
N VAL A 181 -31.69 -11.57 -1.74
CA VAL A 181 -33.15 -11.80 -1.64
C VAL A 181 -33.88 -10.48 -1.41
N VAL A 182 -33.40 -9.61 -0.52
CA VAL A 182 -34.00 -8.29 -0.26
C VAL A 182 -33.96 -7.41 -1.51
N THR A 183 -32.84 -7.38 -2.24
CA THR A 183 -32.73 -6.61 -3.49
C THR A 183 -33.59 -7.21 -4.61
N ALA A 184 -33.72 -8.53 -4.69
CA ALA A 184 -34.63 -9.19 -5.64
C ALA A 184 -36.11 -8.92 -5.33
N ALA A 185 -36.48 -8.86 -4.04
CA ALA A 185 -37.86 -8.46 -3.64
C ALA A 185 -38.14 -7.00 -4.02
N GLY A 186 -37.15 -6.10 -3.88
CA GLY A 186 -37.23 -4.72 -4.36
C GLY A 186 -37.41 -4.63 -5.89
N ALA A 187 -36.71 -5.50 -6.64
CA ALA A 187 -36.85 -5.60 -8.09
C ALA A 187 -38.26 -6.07 -8.49
N ALA A 188 -38.85 -7.04 -7.78
CA ALA A 188 -40.22 -7.51 -8.00
C ALA A 188 -41.26 -6.40 -7.72
N ALA A 189 -41.06 -5.61 -6.66
CA ALA A 189 -41.91 -4.46 -6.38
C ALA A 189 -41.79 -3.39 -7.48
N ALA A 190 -40.59 -3.05 -7.94
CA ALA A 190 -40.39 -2.10 -9.03
C ALA A 190 -41.03 -2.57 -10.35
N TYR A 191 -41.02 -3.87 -10.60
CA TYR A 191 -41.72 -4.47 -11.74
C TYR A 191 -43.23 -4.27 -11.65
N TYR A 192 -43.81 -4.51 -10.45
CA TYR A 192 -45.23 -4.32 -10.21
C TYR A 192 -45.69 -2.86 -10.42
N PHE A 193 -44.84 -1.88 -10.12
CA PHE A 193 -45.08 -0.46 -10.36
C PHE A 193 -44.79 0.00 -11.81
N GLY A 194 -44.44 -0.92 -12.72
CA GLY A 194 -44.19 -0.62 -14.15
C GLY A 194 -42.86 0.06 -14.50
N HIS A 195 -41.92 0.14 -13.56
CA HIS A 195 -40.62 0.78 -13.78
C HIS A 195 -39.56 -0.21 -14.33
N GLN A 196 -39.64 -0.53 -15.63
CA GLN A 196 -38.78 -1.55 -16.27
C GLN A 196 -37.29 -1.28 -16.12
N LEU A 197 -36.84 -0.01 -16.19
CA LEU A 197 -35.43 0.37 -16.05
C LEU A 197 -34.91 0.15 -14.61
N MET A 198 -35.77 0.42 -13.62
CA MET A 198 -35.46 0.18 -12.21
C MET A 198 -35.42 -1.32 -11.88
N THR A 199 -36.29 -2.13 -12.49
CA THR A 199 -36.25 -3.59 -12.31
C THR A 199 -34.96 -4.20 -12.86
N ALA A 200 -34.53 -3.79 -14.06
CA ALA A 200 -33.26 -4.26 -14.64
C ALA A 200 -32.07 -3.89 -13.76
N ALA A 201 -32.02 -2.65 -13.27
CA ALA A 201 -30.95 -2.18 -12.37
C ALA A 201 -30.95 -2.95 -11.04
N ALA A 202 -32.13 -3.21 -10.44
CA ALA A 202 -32.26 -3.93 -9.18
C ALA A 202 -31.88 -5.43 -9.32
N LEU A 203 -32.21 -6.07 -10.46
CA LEU A 203 -31.79 -7.44 -10.76
C LEU A 203 -30.27 -7.55 -10.92
N LEU A 204 -29.66 -6.59 -11.60
CA LEU A 204 -28.19 -6.52 -11.73
C LEU A 204 -27.52 -6.33 -10.36
N LEU A 205 -28.09 -5.48 -9.52
CA LEU A 205 -27.64 -5.26 -8.15
C LEU A 205 -27.77 -6.53 -7.30
N ALA A 206 -28.87 -7.26 -7.41
CA ALA A 206 -29.10 -8.54 -6.73
C ALA A 206 -28.06 -9.61 -7.14
N ALA A 207 -27.73 -9.69 -8.42
CA ALA A 207 -26.71 -10.59 -8.94
C ALA A 207 -25.30 -10.23 -8.42
N LEU A 208 -24.98 -8.94 -8.32
CA LEU A 208 -23.74 -8.45 -7.73
C LEU A 208 -23.66 -8.79 -6.23
N MET A 209 -24.73 -8.55 -5.47
CA MET A 209 -24.82 -8.85 -4.04
C MET A 209 -24.70 -10.36 -3.76
N ALA A 210 -25.33 -11.21 -4.58
CA ALA A 210 -25.21 -12.67 -4.46
C ALA A 210 -23.76 -13.17 -4.59
N ASN A 211 -22.97 -12.50 -5.41
CA ASN A 211 -21.57 -12.89 -5.68
C ASN A 211 -20.52 -12.13 -4.83
N GLN A 212 -20.96 -11.19 -4.00
CA GLN A 212 -20.10 -10.30 -3.21
C GLN A 212 -19.13 -11.07 -2.30
N HIS A 213 -19.56 -12.16 -1.68
CA HIS A 213 -18.72 -12.97 -0.80
C HIS A 213 -17.50 -13.58 -1.50
N ARG A 214 -17.61 -13.95 -2.78
CA ARG A 214 -16.50 -14.49 -3.57
C ARG A 214 -15.49 -13.39 -3.91
N VAL A 215 -16.00 -12.24 -4.34
CA VAL A 215 -15.17 -11.07 -4.69
C VAL A 215 -14.46 -10.54 -3.44
N GLY A 216 -15.17 -10.42 -2.30
CA GLY A 216 -14.58 -9.96 -1.04
C GLY A 216 -13.41 -10.83 -0.59
N ARG A 217 -13.57 -12.16 -0.63
CA ARG A 217 -12.50 -13.11 -0.27
C ARG A 217 -11.32 -13.04 -1.23
N ALA A 218 -11.57 -12.94 -2.53
CA ALA A 218 -10.51 -12.80 -3.54
C ALA A 218 -9.72 -11.50 -3.35
N VAL A 219 -10.41 -10.39 -3.05
CA VAL A 219 -9.79 -9.09 -2.78
C VAL A 219 -8.98 -9.14 -1.48
N ALA A 220 -9.55 -9.68 -0.38
CA ALA A 220 -8.84 -9.82 0.89
C ALA A 220 -7.58 -10.68 0.74
N ARG A 221 -7.66 -11.83 0.03
CA ARG A 221 -6.49 -12.66 -0.26
C ARG A 221 -5.45 -11.91 -1.08
N LYS A 222 -5.87 -11.20 -2.14
CA LYS A 222 -4.96 -10.41 -2.98
C LYS A 222 -4.24 -9.31 -2.20
N THR A 223 -4.97 -8.65 -1.30
CA THR A 223 -4.42 -7.62 -0.42
C THR A 223 -3.40 -8.22 0.55
N LEU A 224 -3.72 -9.36 1.17
CA LEU A 224 -2.82 -10.04 2.10
C LEU A 224 -1.56 -10.57 1.40
N VAL A 225 -1.69 -11.22 0.23
CA VAL A 225 -0.54 -11.63 -0.59
C VAL A 225 0.39 -10.45 -0.90
N ARG A 226 -0.19 -9.29 -1.14
CA ARG A 226 0.57 -8.08 -1.40
C ARG A 226 1.29 -7.57 -0.16
N SER A 227 0.63 -7.55 1.01
CA SER A 227 1.29 -7.19 2.28
C SER A 227 2.43 -8.15 2.59
N ILE A 228 2.25 -9.47 2.37
CA ILE A 228 3.32 -10.47 2.50
C ILE A 228 4.49 -10.16 1.55
N LYS A 229 4.23 -9.89 0.27
CA LYS A 229 5.28 -9.55 -0.70
C LYS A 229 6.04 -8.28 -0.35
N CYS A 230 5.41 -7.34 0.34
CA CYS A 230 6.07 -6.11 0.80
C CYS A 230 6.87 -6.32 2.10
N ALA A 231 6.38 -7.13 3.02
CA ALA A 231 7.00 -7.35 4.33
C ALA A 231 8.11 -8.42 4.32
N PHE A 232 7.92 -9.48 3.53
CA PHE A 232 8.83 -10.62 3.49
C PHE A 232 10.29 -10.25 3.14
N PRO A 233 10.58 -9.39 2.15
CA PRO A 233 11.96 -9.06 1.81
C PRO A 233 12.68 -8.29 2.91
N GLY A 234 11.98 -7.44 3.67
CA GLY A 234 12.56 -6.74 4.83
C GLY A 234 12.96 -7.74 5.92
N TRP A 235 12.04 -8.63 6.30
CA TRP A 235 12.32 -9.69 7.27
C TRP A 235 13.43 -10.65 6.80
N LEU A 236 13.46 -10.99 5.51
CA LEU A 236 14.53 -11.82 4.97
C LEU A 236 15.90 -11.13 5.04
N MET A 237 15.94 -9.79 4.90
CA MET A 237 17.17 -9.02 5.10
C MET A 237 17.69 -9.17 6.53
N ASP A 238 16.80 -9.08 7.53
CA ASP A 238 17.17 -9.23 8.93
C ASP A 238 17.76 -10.63 9.18
N ILE A 239 17.16 -11.67 8.62
CA ILE A 239 17.71 -13.05 8.68
C ILE A 239 19.09 -13.13 8.03
N VAL A 240 19.25 -12.55 6.84
CA VAL A 240 20.55 -12.57 6.12
C VAL A 240 21.65 -11.89 6.93
N LEU A 241 21.33 -10.80 7.63
CA LEU A 241 22.27 -10.13 8.53
C LEU A 241 22.64 -11.04 9.73
N LEU A 242 21.67 -11.71 10.33
CA LEU A 242 21.90 -12.67 11.41
C LEU A 242 22.71 -13.89 10.98
N LEU A 243 22.55 -14.36 9.75
CA LEU A 243 23.30 -15.49 9.19
C LEU A 243 24.81 -15.24 9.03
N GLN A 244 25.26 -14.00 9.18
CA GLN A 244 26.71 -13.70 9.17
C GLN A 244 27.42 -14.26 10.42
N SER A 245 26.70 -14.44 11.53
CA SER A 245 27.24 -14.90 12.81
C SER A 245 26.51 -16.08 13.41
N GLU A 246 25.27 -16.33 13.00
CA GLU A 246 24.40 -17.33 13.57
C GLU A 246 24.02 -18.40 12.54
N ASN A 247 23.64 -19.59 13.01
CA ASN A 247 23.04 -20.59 12.16
C ASN A 247 21.58 -20.23 11.80
N VAL A 248 21.02 -20.88 10.78
CA VAL A 248 19.68 -20.59 10.26
C VAL A 248 18.59 -20.74 11.33
N GLN A 249 18.69 -21.71 12.21
CA GLN A 249 17.67 -21.93 13.24
C GLN A 249 17.65 -20.82 14.28
N VAL A 250 18.85 -20.43 14.78
CA VAL A 250 18.99 -19.32 15.73
C VAL A 250 18.60 -18.00 15.07
N ALA A 251 18.97 -17.77 13.81
CA ALA A 251 18.56 -16.57 13.08
C ALA A 251 17.04 -16.48 12.93
N LEU A 252 16.34 -17.58 12.60
CA LEU A 252 14.88 -17.64 12.55
C LEU A 252 14.25 -17.36 13.91
N GLN A 253 14.79 -17.95 14.99
CA GLN A 253 14.30 -17.76 16.36
C GLN A 253 14.47 -16.31 16.82
N LYS A 254 15.65 -15.71 16.64
CA LYS A 254 15.91 -14.31 16.98
C LYS A 254 15.03 -13.35 16.17
N SER A 255 14.73 -13.69 14.91
CA SER A 255 13.88 -12.86 14.05
C SER A 255 12.42 -12.76 14.52
N GLN A 256 11.95 -13.66 15.42
CA GLN A 256 10.57 -13.62 15.95
C GLN A 256 10.27 -12.33 16.74
N GLU A 257 11.27 -11.73 17.37
CA GLU A 257 11.07 -10.49 18.15
C GLU A 257 10.63 -9.32 17.28
N HIS A 258 11.12 -9.25 16.04
CA HIS A 258 10.94 -8.12 15.15
C HIS A 258 10.18 -8.45 13.85
N VAL A 259 9.56 -9.63 13.80
CA VAL A 259 8.83 -10.09 12.62
C VAL A 259 7.60 -9.21 12.34
N PRO A 260 7.38 -8.80 11.08
CA PRO A 260 6.15 -8.14 10.68
C PRO A 260 4.90 -8.96 11.03
N PRO A 261 3.80 -8.33 11.49
CA PRO A 261 2.58 -9.02 11.93
C PRO A 261 2.05 -10.02 10.90
N VAL A 262 2.22 -9.71 9.61
CA VAL A 262 1.76 -10.54 8.49
C VAL A 262 2.48 -11.89 8.37
N LEU A 263 3.68 -12.02 8.92
CA LEU A 263 4.49 -13.23 8.87
C LEU A 263 4.52 -13.99 10.21
N ARG A 264 4.16 -13.31 11.32
CA ARG A 264 4.34 -13.82 12.69
C ARG A 264 3.75 -15.21 12.90
N ARG A 265 2.51 -15.41 12.50
CA ARG A 265 1.82 -16.70 12.70
C ARG A 265 2.52 -17.87 12.01
N ASP A 266 2.88 -17.68 10.74
CA ASP A 266 3.52 -18.74 9.96
C ASP A 266 4.97 -18.96 10.41
N LEU A 267 5.65 -17.91 10.89
CA LEU A 267 6.98 -18.01 11.49
C LEU A 267 6.97 -18.77 12.81
N ASP A 268 6.00 -18.50 13.69
CA ASP A 268 5.85 -19.23 14.96
C ASP A 268 5.63 -20.74 14.72
N ILE A 269 4.83 -21.08 13.69
CA ILE A 269 4.63 -22.47 13.27
C ILE A 269 5.92 -23.08 12.71
N LEU A 270 6.66 -22.32 11.91
CA LEU A 270 7.93 -22.76 11.32
C LEU A 270 8.96 -23.06 12.43
N VAL A 271 9.18 -22.12 13.34
CA VAL A 271 10.16 -22.28 14.43
C VAL A 271 9.77 -23.45 15.34
N GLY A 272 8.49 -23.54 15.76
CA GLY A 272 8.03 -24.66 16.57
C GLY A 272 8.16 -26.03 15.91
N GLN A 273 8.05 -26.13 14.57
CA GLN A 273 8.30 -27.36 13.84
C GLN A 273 9.80 -27.69 13.74
N LEU A 274 10.66 -26.67 13.58
CA LEU A 274 12.11 -26.85 13.54
C LEU A 274 12.70 -27.24 14.91
N GLU A 275 12.08 -26.85 16.01
CA GLU A 275 12.46 -27.31 17.34
C GLU A 275 12.23 -28.82 17.52
N MET A 276 11.17 -29.37 16.88
CA MET A 276 10.87 -30.80 16.92
C MET A 276 11.68 -31.61 15.91
N GLU A 277 11.86 -31.07 14.70
CA GLU A 277 12.54 -31.73 13.57
C GLU A 277 13.52 -30.77 12.90
N PRO A 278 14.74 -30.58 13.46
CA PRO A 278 15.71 -29.57 12.97
C PRO A 278 16.19 -29.77 11.55
N GLU A 279 16.27 -31.00 11.05
CA GLU A 279 16.79 -31.35 9.73
C GLU A 279 15.71 -31.48 8.65
N SER A 280 14.44 -31.26 9.03
CA SER A 280 13.32 -31.46 8.11
C SER A 280 13.18 -30.30 7.11
N VAL A 281 13.02 -30.65 5.83
CA VAL A 281 12.71 -29.65 4.78
C VAL A 281 11.23 -29.20 4.81
N LEU A 282 10.36 -30.03 5.41
CA LEU A 282 8.92 -29.83 5.37
C LEU A 282 8.46 -28.50 5.99
N PRO A 283 8.99 -28.02 7.14
CA PRO A 283 8.62 -26.74 7.72
C PRO A 283 8.88 -25.57 6.74
N TYR A 284 10.03 -25.55 6.08
CA TYR A 284 10.39 -24.53 5.10
C TYR A 284 9.42 -24.51 3.90
N HIS A 285 9.02 -25.67 3.40
CA HIS A 285 8.07 -25.79 2.29
C HIS A 285 6.63 -25.47 2.69
N ARG A 286 6.27 -25.58 3.97
CA ARG A 286 4.94 -25.25 4.50
C ARG A 286 4.77 -23.77 4.78
N PHE A 287 5.86 -23.05 4.97
CA PHE A 287 5.84 -21.62 5.25
C PHE A 287 5.08 -20.85 4.16
N LEU A 288 4.01 -20.14 4.54
CA LEU A 288 3.12 -19.37 3.66
C LEU A 288 2.59 -20.14 2.42
N LYS A 289 2.53 -21.48 2.49
CA LYS A 289 2.08 -22.33 1.38
C LYS A 289 0.66 -22.01 0.90
N SER A 290 -0.23 -21.57 1.80
CA SER A 290 -1.61 -21.21 1.49
C SER A 290 -1.72 -20.04 0.50
N PHE A 291 -0.71 -19.19 0.42
CA PHE A 291 -0.67 -18.01 -0.44
C PHE A 291 -0.03 -18.27 -1.80
N GLN A 292 0.71 -19.37 -1.97
CA GLN A 292 1.35 -19.78 -3.22
C GLN A 292 2.24 -18.68 -3.83
N ILE A 293 3.16 -18.13 -3.04
CA ILE A 293 4.08 -17.07 -3.47
C ILE A 293 5.42 -17.73 -3.87
N PRO A 294 5.75 -17.79 -5.18
CA PRO A 294 6.94 -18.49 -5.64
C PRO A 294 8.26 -17.93 -5.08
N GLU A 295 8.30 -16.60 -4.90
CA GLU A 295 9.48 -15.89 -4.40
C GLU A 295 9.80 -16.32 -2.96
N VAL A 296 8.77 -16.43 -2.11
CA VAL A 296 8.91 -16.91 -0.72
C VAL A 296 9.36 -18.35 -0.69
N HIS A 297 8.73 -19.23 -1.49
CA HIS A 297 9.11 -20.63 -1.57
C HIS A 297 10.57 -20.84 -1.96
N SER A 298 11.03 -20.07 -2.92
CA SER A 298 12.42 -20.16 -3.38
C SER A 298 13.41 -19.67 -2.32
N ALA A 299 13.10 -18.57 -1.62
CA ALA A 299 13.94 -18.07 -0.53
C ALA A 299 14.00 -19.07 0.64
N MET A 300 12.86 -19.66 1.02
CA MET A 300 12.82 -20.68 2.08
C MET A 300 13.58 -21.96 1.70
N SER A 301 13.55 -22.37 0.44
CA SER A 301 14.36 -23.49 -0.05
C SER A 301 15.87 -23.19 -0.01
N MET A 302 16.25 -21.93 -0.29
CA MET A 302 17.64 -21.50 -0.15
C MET A 302 18.07 -21.47 1.33
N LEU A 303 17.23 -20.97 2.25
CA LEU A 303 17.50 -21.02 3.68
C LEU A 303 17.70 -22.44 4.20
N PHE A 304 16.88 -23.37 3.74
CA PHE A 304 17.09 -24.81 4.03
C PHE A 304 18.43 -25.30 3.50
N SER A 305 18.80 -24.95 2.26
CA SER A 305 20.10 -25.34 1.69
C SER A 305 21.28 -24.76 2.49
N VAL A 306 21.14 -23.53 3.00
CA VAL A 306 22.15 -22.93 3.90
C VAL A 306 22.23 -23.69 5.22
N SER A 307 21.10 -24.12 5.80
CA SER A 307 21.07 -24.86 7.08
C SER A 307 21.75 -26.23 6.97
N MET A 308 21.72 -26.86 5.79
CA MET A 308 22.31 -28.17 5.51
C MET A 308 23.73 -28.10 4.93
N GLY A 309 24.22 -26.91 4.62
CA GLY A 309 25.48 -26.71 3.89
C GLY A 309 26.73 -26.72 4.75
N ASN A 310 27.83 -27.27 4.21
CA ASN A 310 29.17 -27.07 4.76
C ASN A 310 29.64 -25.63 4.47
N SER A 311 30.42 -25.05 5.37
CA SER A 311 30.83 -23.64 5.43
C SER A 311 31.24 -23.01 4.09
N GLY A 312 31.94 -23.73 3.20
CA GLY A 312 32.40 -23.16 1.92
C GLY A 312 31.33 -23.01 0.82
N ARG A 313 30.16 -23.67 0.95
CA ARG A 313 28.99 -23.48 0.08
C ARG A 313 27.99 -22.50 0.66
N ALA A 314 27.94 -22.37 1.98
CA ALA A 314 27.03 -21.49 2.69
C ALA A 314 27.21 -20.02 2.27
N ASP A 315 28.44 -19.53 2.23
CA ASP A 315 28.76 -18.15 1.83
C ASP A 315 28.26 -17.79 0.44
N ARG A 316 28.39 -18.73 -0.52
CA ARG A 316 27.90 -18.52 -1.87
C ARG A 316 26.38 -18.52 -1.93
N GLN A 317 25.74 -19.42 -1.19
CA GLN A 317 24.27 -19.50 -1.11
C GLN A 317 23.67 -18.27 -0.40
N ILE A 318 24.33 -17.78 0.63
CA ILE A 318 23.96 -16.51 1.29
C ILE A 318 24.08 -15.36 0.29
N GLY A 319 25.14 -15.30 -0.52
CA GLY A 319 25.29 -14.29 -1.57
C GLY A 319 24.14 -14.34 -2.59
N GLU A 320 23.77 -15.51 -3.08
CA GLU A 320 22.65 -15.70 -4.00
C GLU A 320 21.29 -15.32 -3.35
N LEU A 321 21.12 -15.60 -2.05
CA LEU A 321 19.95 -15.20 -1.28
C LEU A 321 19.86 -13.69 -1.15
N ILE A 322 20.99 -13.00 -0.91
CA ILE A 322 21.11 -11.55 -0.84
C ILE A 322 20.67 -10.91 -2.17
N ASP A 323 21.23 -11.33 -3.28
CA ASP A 323 20.92 -10.77 -4.59
C ASP A 323 19.44 -10.93 -4.93
N ARG A 324 18.88 -12.08 -4.63
CA ARG A 324 17.46 -12.36 -4.84
C ARG A 324 16.56 -11.53 -3.92
N ASN A 325 16.98 -11.33 -2.67
CA ASN A 325 16.25 -10.48 -1.72
C ASN A 325 16.22 -9.02 -2.17
N LEU A 326 17.33 -8.50 -2.66
CA LEU A 326 17.40 -7.14 -3.21
C LEU A 326 16.48 -6.95 -4.42
N GLU A 327 16.34 -7.97 -5.27
CA GLU A 327 15.39 -7.95 -6.38
C GLU A 327 13.94 -7.96 -5.88
N MET A 328 13.61 -8.78 -4.88
CA MET A 328 12.28 -8.81 -4.27
C MET A 328 11.93 -7.48 -3.61
N LEU A 329 12.87 -6.85 -2.89
CA LEU A 329 12.70 -5.51 -2.32
C LEU A 329 12.38 -4.48 -3.42
N ASP A 330 13.10 -4.51 -4.53
CA ASP A 330 12.86 -3.60 -5.66
C ASP A 330 11.46 -3.75 -6.25
N VAL A 331 11.02 -4.99 -6.46
CA VAL A 331 9.66 -5.29 -6.98
C VAL A 331 8.58 -4.87 -5.99
N ALA A 332 8.76 -5.16 -4.69
CA ALA A 332 7.81 -4.81 -3.64
C ALA A 332 7.63 -3.29 -3.53
N GLU A 333 8.72 -2.54 -3.49
CA GLU A 333 8.68 -1.08 -3.41
C GLU A 333 8.13 -0.43 -4.67
N LYS A 334 8.50 -0.90 -5.86
CA LYS A 334 7.88 -0.45 -7.14
C LYS A 334 6.38 -0.69 -7.13
N GLY A 335 5.93 -1.84 -6.65
CA GLY A 335 4.52 -2.15 -6.50
C GLY A 335 3.80 -1.20 -5.55
N ARG A 336 4.43 -0.83 -4.42
CA ARG A 336 3.90 0.13 -3.45
C ARG A 336 3.78 1.53 -4.05
N LEU A 337 4.82 2.01 -4.73
CA LEU A 337 4.87 3.31 -5.38
C LEU A 337 3.82 3.42 -6.49
N LYS A 338 3.68 2.38 -7.33
CA LYS A 338 2.68 2.34 -8.41
C LYS A 338 1.25 2.49 -7.90
N ASN A 339 0.93 1.94 -6.73
CA ASN A 339 -0.42 2.08 -6.19
C ASN A 339 -0.72 3.48 -5.68
N LEU A 340 0.26 4.15 -5.09
CA LEU A 340 0.13 5.54 -4.69
C LEU A 340 -0.08 6.42 -5.92
N SER A 341 0.64 6.16 -7.01
CA SER A 341 0.47 6.87 -8.29
C SER A 341 -0.91 6.61 -8.92
N SER A 342 -1.45 5.39 -8.82
CA SER A 342 -2.77 5.06 -9.40
C SER A 342 -3.91 5.91 -8.84
N GLY A 343 -3.86 6.30 -7.55
CA GLY A 343 -4.80 7.24 -6.95
C GLY A 343 -4.74 8.63 -7.58
N MET A 344 -3.55 9.10 -7.96
CA MET A 344 -3.37 10.40 -8.60
C MET A 344 -3.92 10.44 -10.04
N TYR A 345 -3.88 9.32 -10.79
CA TYR A 345 -4.49 9.24 -12.12
C TYR A 345 -6.00 9.44 -12.08
N LEU A 346 -6.68 8.91 -11.07
CA LEU A 346 -8.10 9.14 -10.88
C LEU A 346 -8.40 10.62 -10.61
N LEU A 347 -7.57 11.28 -9.79
CA LEU A 347 -7.70 12.72 -9.52
C LEU A 347 -7.41 13.57 -10.75
N PHE A 348 -6.56 13.12 -11.68
CA PHE A 348 -6.30 13.79 -12.94
C PHE A 348 -7.49 13.73 -13.90
N LEU A 349 -8.18 12.58 -13.97
CA LEU A 349 -9.32 12.40 -14.88
C LEU A 349 -10.60 13.08 -14.35
N ALA A 350 -10.78 13.20 -13.04
CA ALA A 350 -12.01 13.67 -12.42
C ALA A 350 -12.43 15.08 -12.89
N PRO A 351 -11.57 16.14 -12.95
CA PRO A 351 -11.95 17.46 -13.40
C PRO A 351 -12.50 17.48 -14.84
N VAL A 352 -11.83 16.75 -15.74
CA VAL A 352 -12.26 16.66 -17.14
C VAL A 352 -13.61 15.96 -17.27
N LEU A 353 -13.85 14.90 -16.49
CA LEU A 353 -15.13 14.19 -16.48
C LEU A 353 -16.27 15.06 -15.95
N THR A 354 -16.04 15.80 -14.85
CA THR A 354 -17.05 16.71 -14.28
C THR A 354 -17.37 17.87 -15.21
N ALA A 355 -16.36 18.48 -15.84
CA ALA A 355 -16.55 19.52 -16.83
C ALA A 355 -17.29 19.01 -18.08
N SER A 356 -16.96 17.81 -18.56
CA SER A 356 -17.65 17.19 -19.70
C SER A 356 -19.11 16.89 -19.41
N LEU A 357 -19.42 16.40 -18.20
CA LEU A 357 -20.79 16.16 -17.78
C LEU A 357 -21.58 17.47 -17.68
N LYS A 358 -20.95 18.53 -17.13
CA LYS A 358 -21.55 19.87 -17.11
C LYS A 358 -21.86 20.38 -18.52
N LEU A 359 -20.90 20.24 -19.44
CA LEU A 359 -21.09 20.62 -20.84
C LEU A 359 -22.30 19.95 -21.46
N LEU A 360 -22.51 18.66 -21.24
CA LEU A 360 -23.68 17.93 -21.73
C LEU A 360 -24.99 18.48 -21.17
N VAL A 361 -25.00 18.82 -19.88
CA VAL A 361 -26.19 19.41 -19.25
C VAL A 361 -26.47 20.82 -19.79
N ASP A 362 -25.45 21.66 -19.96
CA ASP A 362 -25.59 23.01 -20.54
C ASP A 362 -26.10 22.94 -21.99
N MET A 363 -25.62 21.97 -22.79
CA MET A 363 -26.13 21.74 -24.15
C MET A 363 -27.60 21.28 -24.14
N ALA A 364 -28.00 20.43 -23.19
CA ALA A 364 -29.40 20.02 -23.04
C ALA A 364 -30.29 21.22 -22.66
N VAL A 365 -29.85 22.06 -21.71
CA VAL A 365 -30.56 23.29 -21.32
C VAL A 365 -30.67 24.24 -22.50
N PHE A 366 -29.60 24.42 -23.29
CA PHE A 366 -29.61 25.23 -24.51
C PHE A 366 -30.66 24.71 -25.51
N MET A 367 -30.66 23.39 -25.82
CA MET A 367 -31.62 22.79 -26.73
C MET A 367 -33.07 22.97 -26.26
N MET A 368 -33.36 22.77 -24.97
CA MET A 368 -34.68 22.98 -24.39
C MET A 368 -35.13 24.43 -24.52
N THR A 369 -34.26 25.38 -24.24
CA THR A 369 -34.55 26.81 -24.32
C THR A 369 -34.78 27.23 -25.77
N PHE A 370 -33.96 26.71 -26.71
CA PHE A 370 -34.07 26.97 -28.14
C PHE A 370 -35.39 26.44 -28.71
N LEU A 371 -35.76 25.19 -28.38
CA LEU A 371 -37.03 24.57 -28.87
C LEU A 371 -38.23 25.29 -28.30
N SER A 372 -38.20 25.69 -27.03
CA SER A 372 -39.34 26.46 -26.43
C SER A 372 -39.45 27.86 -27.02
N GLY A 373 -38.31 28.51 -27.35
CA GLY A 373 -38.32 29.83 -28.05
C GLY A 373 -38.72 29.75 -29.48
N ALA A 374 -38.47 28.64 -30.17
CA ALA A 374 -38.89 28.41 -31.58
C ALA A 374 -40.34 27.99 -31.76
N GLY A 375 -41.13 27.85 -30.65
CA GLY A 375 -42.55 27.50 -30.75
C GLY A 375 -42.83 26.05 -31.18
N LEU A 376 -41.83 25.16 -31.02
CA LEU A 376 -41.89 23.75 -31.43
C LEU A 376 -42.01 22.81 -30.19
N GLY A 377 -42.40 23.35 -29.03
CA GLY A 377 -42.60 22.58 -27.81
C GLY A 377 -44.09 22.32 -27.54
#